data_4f99ac743487ca44eef036fa05aa5cb4
#
_entry.id   4f99ac743487ca44eef036fa05aa5cb4
#
_cell.length_a   1.000
_cell.length_b   1.000
_cell.length_c   1.000
_cell.angle_alpha   90.00
_cell.angle_beta   90.00
_cell.angle_gamma   90.00
#
_symmetry.space_group_name_H-M   'P 1'
#
loop_
_entity.id
_entity.type
_entity.pdbx_description
1 polymer ?
#
loop_
_entity_poly.entity_id
_entity_poly.type
_entity_poly.pdbx_seq_one_letter_code
_entity_poly.pdbx_strand_id
1 'polypeptide(L)'
;VTTAAIEDMKHLGFTGAEAQIYVFLLQSPGSTGYEISKGTGLPRANTYQALETLVAKERITAVSPDPVRYVAVPPALLLRSIKEEMQHRCHALEQQLTSLEKPDCVGHFWELNERSRIEVRLIELINVAQHRIAASLWAEDLERLSEYLQAAHRRGCMVILNLFGEATVDFATIYRHEGAEKVVTGHVVALAIDFQEALVASLDAPATGVITQNRTLVRVVEKLIRDEAYLASIYEQFSAELEATFGPHLVDLRRRLLPTADAQRLVEIASLGSQSIQEKNVL
;
A
#
# COMPACT_ATOMS: atom_id res chain seq x y z
N VAL A 1 1.96 -24.31 20.57
CA VAL A 1 2.45 -24.30 19.19
C VAL A 1 1.51 -25.09 18.28
N THR A 2 1.10 -26.29 18.64
CA THR A 2 0.29 -27.18 17.78
C THR A 2 -1.13 -26.63 17.52
N THR A 3 -1.77 -26.01 18.51
CA THR A 3 -3.11 -25.48 18.38
C THR A 3 -3.16 -24.25 17.45
N ALA A 4 -2.20 -23.34 17.56
CA ALA A 4 -2.09 -22.18 16.69
C ALA A 4 -1.86 -22.61 15.23
N ALA A 5 -0.94 -23.58 14.99
CA ALA A 5 -0.69 -24.08 13.64
C ALA A 5 -1.94 -24.73 13.01
N ILE A 6 -2.77 -25.43 13.81
CA ILE A 6 -4.03 -26.03 13.32
C ILE A 6 -5.02 -24.92 12.89
N GLU A 7 -5.13 -23.84 13.65
CA GLU A 7 -6.00 -22.71 13.28
C GLU A 7 -5.50 -22.01 11.99
N ASP A 8 -4.20 -21.77 11.88
CA ASP A 8 -3.61 -21.20 10.67
C ASP A 8 -3.84 -22.11 9.45
N MET A 9 -3.72 -23.44 9.60
CA MET A 9 -4.00 -24.37 8.52
C MET A 9 -5.46 -24.34 8.06
N LYS A 10 -6.43 -24.06 8.95
CA LYS A 10 -7.82 -23.89 8.55
C LYS A 10 -7.99 -22.70 7.59
N HIS A 11 -7.29 -21.60 7.81
CA HIS A 11 -7.27 -20.46 6.88
C HIS A 11 -6.66 -20.81 5.51
N LEU A 12 -5.83 -21.86 5.45
CA LEU A 12 -5.29 -22.39 4.20
C LEU A 12 -6.16 -23.48 3.54
N GLY A 13 -7.40 -23.66 4.02
CA GLY A 13 -8.38 -24.58 3.42
C GLY A 13 -8.33 -26.02 3.93
N PHE A 14 -7.70 -26.28 5.09
CA PHE A 14 -7.81 -27.55 5.78
C PHE A 14 -9.05 -27.57 6.68
N THR A 15 -9.69 -28.71 6.77
CA THR A 15 -10.62 -28.95 7.88
C THR A 15 -9.85 -29.17 9.18
N GLY A 16 -10.53 -29.06 10.34
CA GLY A 16 -9.88 -29.34 11.62
C GLY A 16 -9.31 -30.75 11.71
N ALA A 17 -10.02 -31.75 11.15
CA ALA A 17 -9.55 -33.13 11.10
C ALA A 17 -8.32 -33.30 10.17
N GLU A 18 -8.35 -32.71 9.00
CA GLU A 18 -7.22 -32.73 8.06
C GLU A 18 -5.97 -32.11 8.68
N ALA A 19 -6.08 -30.96 9.35
CA ALA A 19 -4.97 -30.30 10.00
C ALA A 19 -4.38 -31.15 11.15
N GLN A 20 -5.25 -31.74 11.99
CA GLN A 20 -4.79 -32.64 13.07
C GLN A 20 -4.05 -33.87 12.53
N ILE A 21 -4.58 -34.51 11.48
CA ILE A 21 -3.94 -35.66 10.84
C ILE A 21 -2.58 -35.28 10.23
N TYR A 22 -2.52 -34.17 9.53
CA TYR A 22 -1.28 -33.71 8.93
C TYR A 22 -0.20 -33.45 9.99
N VAL A 23 -0.54 -32.73 11.07
CA VAL A 23 0.39 -32.46 12.18
C VAL A 23 0.82 -33.77 12.90
N PHE A 24 -0.11 -34.70 13.07
CA PHE A 24 0.22 -36.02 13.62
C PHE A 24 1.22 -36.77 12.74
N LEU A 25 1.03 -36.77 11.42
CA LEU A 25 1.92 -37.46 10.49
C LEU A 25 3.30 -36.81 10.38
N LEU A 26 3.45 -35.52 10.67
CA LEU A 26 4.78 -34.88 10.80
C LEU A 26 5.57 -35.44 12.00
N GLN A 27 4.88 -35.83 13.08
CA GLN A 27 5.50 -36.38 14.28
C GLN A 27 5.65 -37.90 14.24
N SER A 28 4.79 -38.57 13.47
CA SER A 28 4.71 -40.03 13.38
C SER A 28 4.53 -40.47 11.92
N PRO A 29 5.59 -40.30 11.10
CA PRO A 29 5.54 -40.65 9.68
C PRO A 29 5.40 -42.16 9.49
N GLY A 30 4.66 -42.57 8.45
CA GLY A 30 4.41 -43.97 8.12
C GLY A 30 3.37 -44.65 9.01
N SER A 31 2.51 -43.89 9.65
CA SER A 31 1.39 -44.40 10.44
C SER A 31 0.26 -44.94 9.57
N THR A 32 -0.41 -46.00 10.02
CA THR A 32 -1.65 -46.52 9.41
C THR A 32 -2.85 -45.67 9.80
N GLY A 33 -3.96 -45.77 9.06
CA GLY A 33 -5.20 -45.07 9.41
C GLY A 33 -5.72 -45.38 10.81
N TYR A 34 -5.50 -46.60 11.31
CA TYR A 34 -5.82 -46.99 12.66
C TYR A 34 -4.98 -46.26 13.72
N GLU A 35 -3.66 -46.20 13.51
CA GLU A 35 -2.72 -45.51 14.41
C GLU A 35 -3.00 -43.98 14.42
N ILE A 36 -3.34 -43.41 13.27
CA ILE A 36 -3.72 -42.01 13.15
C ILE A 36 -5.03 -41.72 13.92
N SER A 37 -6.05 -42.53 13.72
CA SER A 37 -7.33 -42.39 14.47
C SER A 37 -7.13 -42.46 15.98
N LYS A 38 -6.30 -43.41 16.44
CA LYS A 38 -5.98 -43.57 17.86
C LYS A 38 -5.14 -42.40 18.40
N GLY A 39 -4.14 -41.92 17.64
CA GLY A 39 -3.23 -40.86 18.06
C GLY A 39 -3.86 -39.46 18.02
N THR A 40 -4.77 -39.20 17.10
CA THR A 40 -5.52 -37.92 17.00
C THR A 40 -6.81 -37.89 17.85
N GLY A 41 -7.32 -39.06 18.29
CA GLY A 41 -8.60 -39.14 18.95
C GLY A 41 -9.83 -38.96 18.03
N LEU A 42 -9.63 -38.89 16.73
CA LEU A 42 -10.68 -38.72 15.75
C LEU A 42 -11.46 -40.06 15.54
N PRO A 43 -12.77 -40.02 15.32
CA PRO A 43 -13.53 -41.21 14.92
C PRO A 43 -12.96 -41.84 13.64
N ARG A 44 -12.93 -43.18 13.57
CA ARG A 44 -12.35 -43.88 12.41
C ARG A 44 -12.91 -43.42 11.06
N ALA A 45 -14.25 -43.32 10.97
CA ALA A 45 -14.90 -42.89 9.73
C ALA A 45 -14.38 -41.51 9.25
N ASN A 46 -14.31 -40.53 10.17
CA ASN A 46 -13.82 -39.20 9.88
C ASN A 46 -12.33 -39.21 9.51
N THR A 47 -11.51 -40.08 10.15
CA THR A 47 -10.09 -40.23 9.86
C THR A 47 -9.89 -40.73 8.44
N TYR A 48 -10.58 -41.78 8.00
CA TYR A 48 -10.42 -42.30 6.65
C TYR A 48 -10.92 -41.34 5.59
N GLN A 49 -12.05 -40.67 5.83
CA GLN A 49 -12.54 -39.62 4.92
C GLN A 49 -11.52 -38.47 4.75
N ALA A 50 -10.95 -38.00 5.87
CA ALA A 50 -9.93 -36.95 5.83
C ALA A 50 -8.62 -37.41 5.15
N LEU A 51 -8.22 -38.68 5.36
CA LEU A 51 -7.06 -39.26 4.67
C LEU A 51 -7.27 -39.31 3.15
N GLU A 52 -8.43 -39.75 2.68
CA GLU A 52 -8.77 -39.74 1.24
C GLU A 52 -8.68 -38.33 0.67
N THR A 53 -9.26 -37.36 1.37
CA THR A 53 -9.21 -35.94 0.93
C THR A 53 -7.77 -35.39 0.93
N LEU A 54 -6.98 -35.70 1.95
CA LEU A 54 -5.58 -35.25 2.03
C LEU A 54 -4.71 -35.87 0.92
N VAL A 55 -4.96 -37.14 0.58
CA VAL A 55 -4.28 -37.80 -0.56
C VAL A 55 -4.70 -37.16 -1.88
N ALA A 56 -6.01 -36.95 -2.07
CA ALA A 56 -6.55 -36.30 -3.29
C ALA A 56 -6.02 -34.87 -3.47
N LYS A 57 -5.78 -34.13 -2.37
CA LYS A 57 -5.19 -32.81 -2.36
C LYS A 57 -3.65 -32.85 -2.41
N GLU A 58 -3.03 -34.01 -2.51
CA GLU A 58 -1.57 -34.18 -2.51
C GLU A 58 -0.87 -33.59 -1.26
N ARG A 59 -1.57 -33.59 -0.10
CA ARG A 59 -1.03 -33.08 1.17
C ARG A 59 -0.31 -34.18 1.98
N ILE A 60 -0.68 -35.43 1.73
CA ILE A 60 -0.05 -36.63 2.26
C ILE A 60 0.12 -37.66 1.16
N THR A 61 1.02 -38.61 1.35
CA THR A 61 1.27 -39.70 0.39
C THR A 61 1.05 -41.05 1.06
N ALA A 62 0.39 -41.99 0.38
CA ALA A 62 0.32 -43.39 0.75
C ALA A 62 1.60 -44.09 0.28
N VAL A 63 2.38 -44.70 1.20
CA VAL A 63 3.71 -45.24 0.90
C VAL A 63 3.81 -46.77 0.97
N SER A 64 2.73 -47.47 1.36
CA SER A 64 2.68 -48.94 1.41
C SER A 64 1.26 -49.41 1.08
N PRO A 65 1.12 -50.53 0.32
CA PRO A 65 -0.18 -51.07 -0.06
C PRO A 65 -0.86 -51.87 1.02
N ASP A 66 -0.14 -52.62 1.87
CA ASP A 66 -0.69 -53.48 2.89
C ASP A 66 0.25 -53.64 4.09
N PRO A 67 -0.08 -53.11 5.28
CA PRO A 67 -1.13 -52.14 5.50
C PRO A 67 -0.79 -50.77 4.88
N VAL A 68 -1.80 -50.03 4.43
CA VAL A 68 -1.60 -48.67 3.89
C VAL A 68 -1.06 -47.78 4.99
N ARG A 69 0.08 -47.14 4.70
CA ARG A 69 0.77 -46.17 5.57
C ARG A 69 0.83 -44.82 4.91
N TYR A 70 0.79 -43.77 5.72
CA TYR A 70 0.72 -42.39 5.24
C TYR A 70 1.90 -41.58 5.74
N VAL A 71 2.39 -40.68 4.90
CA VAL A 71 3.47 -39.73 5.21
C VAL A 71 3.01 -38.35 4.81
N ALA A 72 3.25 -37.36 5.68
CA ALA A 72 2.98 -35.97 5.35
C ALA A 72 3.97 -35.44 4.31
N VAL A 73 3.48 -34.66 3.35
CA VAL A 73 4.35 -33.86 2.47
C VAL A 73 5.13 -32.85 3.34
N PRO A 74 6.44 -32.66 3.12
CA PRO A 74 7.23 -31.72 3.91
C PRO A 74 6.62 -30.34 3.95
N PRO A 75 6.57 -29.61 5.09
CA PRO A 75 5.89 -28.33 5.24
C PRO A 75 6.32 -27.28 4.22
N ALA A 76 7.60 -27.21 3.88
CA ALA A 76 8.10 -26.27 2.90
C ALA A 76 7.54 -26.51 1.48
N LEU A 77 7.37 -27.78 1.09
CA LEU A 77 6.79 -28.15 -0.19
C LEU A 77 5.27 -27.92 -0.18
N LEU A 78 4.60 -28.29 0.91
CA LEU A 78 3.17 -28.06 1.09
C LEU A 78 2.81 -26.56 0.96
N LEU A 79 3.50 -25.71 1.71
CA LEU A 79 3.21 -24.27 1.71
C LEU A 79 3.52 -23.62 0.36
N ARG A 80 4.56 -24.09 -0.34
CA ARG A 80 4.87 -23.65 -1.69
C ARG A 80 3.73 -24.02 -2.66
N SER A 81 3.29 -25.26 -2.65
CA SER A 81 2.19 -25.75 -3.51
C SER A 81 0.90 -24.99 -3.26
N ILE A 82 0.54 -24.75 -1.99
CA ILE A 82 -0.64 -23.95 -1.63
C ILE A 82 -0.53 -22.52 -2.16
N LYS A 83 0.63 -21.89 -2.01
CA LYS A 83 0.87 -20.52 -2.52
C LYS A 83 0.70 -20.45 -4.04
N GLU A 84 1.30 -21.38 -4.77
CA GLU A 84 1.19 -21.46 -6.23
C GLU A 84 -0.25 -21.70 -6.68
N GLU A 85 -0.95 -22.65 -6.07
CA GLU A 85 -2.36 -22.93 -6.35
C GLU A 85 -3.24 -21.71 -6.09
N MET A 86 -3.03 -21.01 -4.97
CA MET A 86 -3.79 -19.80 -4.62
C MET A 86 -3.51 -18.66 -5.61
N GLN A 87 -2.25 -18.46 -6.01
CA GLN A 87 -1.89 -17.47 -7.01
C GLN A 87 -2.58 -17.73 -8.35
N HIS A 88 -2.58 -18.97 -8.82
CA HIS A 88 -3.29 -19.35 -10.06
C HIS A 88 -4.80 -19.13 -9.96
N ARG A 89 -5.41 -19.50 -8.85
CA ARG A 89 -6.85 -19.28 -8.62
C ARG A 89 -7.20 -17.81 -8.58
N CYS A 90 -6.43 -17.00 -7.87
CA CYS A 90 -6.62 -15.55 -7.81
C CYS A 90 -6.52 -14.92 -9.20
N HIS A 91 -5.50 -15.29 -9.98
CA HIS A 91 -5.31 -14.75 -11.33
C HIS A 91 -6.46 -15.14 -12.28
N ALA A 92 -6.88 -16.41 -12.24
CA ALA A 92 -8.02 -16.88 -13.05
C ALA A 92 -9.33 -16.18 -12.67
N LEU A 93 -9.56 -15.98 -11.36
CA LEU A 93 -10.74 -15.29 -10.85
C LEU A 93 -10.72 -13.80 -11.20
N GLU A 94 -9.58 -13.15 -11.12
CA GLU A 94 -9.38 -11.77 -11.54
C GLU A 94 -9.80 -11.56 -13.00
N GLN A 95 -9.31 -12.42 -13.92
CA GLN A 95 -9.70 -12.36 -15.32
C GLN A 95 -11.22 -12.54 -15.52
N GLN A 96 -11.84 -13.48 -14.80
CA GLN A 96 -13.27 -13.70 -14.87
C GLN A 96 -14.06 -12.50 -14.35
N LEU A 97 -13.69 -11.95 -13.20
CA LEU A 97 -14.38 -10.83 -12.59
C LEU A 97 -14.22 -9.55 -13.40
N THR A 98 -13.02 -9.27 -13.91
CA THR A 98 -12.77 -8.13 -14.81
C THR A 98 -13.62 -8.20 -16.08
N SER A 99 -13.87 -9.41 -16.61
CA SER A 99 -14.75 -9.58 -17.77
C SER A 99 -16.23 -9.27 -17.47
N LEU A 100 -16.63 -9.26 -16.20
CA LEU A 100 -17.99 -8.92 -15.74
C LEU A 100 -18.14 -7.42 -15.44
N GLU A 101 -17.03 -6.70 -15.32
CA GLU A 101 -17.08 -5.25 -15.11
C GLU A 101 -17.66 -4.56 -16.34
N LYS A 102 -18.73 -3.79 -16.12
CA LYS A 102 -19.29 -2.97 -17.20
C LYS A 102 -18.35 -1.80 -17.45
N PRO A 103 -17.96 -1.53 -18.72
CA PRO A 103 -17.04 -0.44 -19.06
C PRO A 103 -17.56 0.97 -18.68
N ASP A 104 -18.84 1.10 -18.33
CA ASP A 104 -19.50 2.34 -17.92
C ASP A 104 -19.72 2.48 -16.40
N CYS A 105 -19.05 1.72 -15.57
CA CYS A 105 -19.08 1.99 -14.14
C CYS A 105 -18.41 3.33 -13.88
N VAL A 106 -19.28 4.37 -13.77
CA VAL A 106 -18.95 5.71 -13.31
C VAL A 106 -18.04 5.56 -12.10
N GLY A 107 -16.81 6.00 -12.25
CA GLY A 107 -15.68 5.79 -11.37
C GLY A 107 -16.00 5.67 -9.90
N HIS A 108 -15.70 4.53 -9.35
CA HIS A 108 -15.89 4.25 -7.95
C HIS A 108 -14.98 5.12 -7.09
N PHE A 109 -15.51 5.49 -5.94
CA PHE A 109 -14.75 6.08 -4.85
C PHE A 109 -14.60 5.01 -3.77
N TRP A 110 -13.38 4.74 -3.36
CA TRP A 110 -13.12 3.93 -2.19
C TRP A 110 -12.61 4.83 -1.08
N GLU A 111 -13.39 4.92 -0.01
CA GLU A 111 -12.97 5.64 1.18
C GLU A 111 -11.96 4.82 1.99
N LEU A 112 -10.95 5.48 2.47
CA LEU A 112 -9.94 4.94 3.36
C LEU A 112 -10.03 5.68 4.69
N ASN A 113 -10.27 4.93 5.74
CA ASN A 113 -10.37 5.45 7.10
C ASN A 113 -9.28 4.76 7.93
N GLU A 114 -8.20 5.33 8.20
CA GLU A 114 -7.03 4.88 8.96
C GLU A 114 -5.75 5.10 8.18
N ARG A 115 -4.79 5.70 8.86
CA ARG A 115 -3.49 6.02 8.28
C ARG A 115 -2.76 4.79 7.73
N SER A 116 -2.80 3.67 8.46
CA SER A 116 -2.16 2.42 8.06
C SER A 116 -2.68 1.89 6.71
N ARG A 117 -3.99 1.98 6.49
CA ARG A 117 -4.60 1.57 5.22
C ARG A 117 -4.25 2.50 4.07
N ILE A 118 -4.18 3.81 4.35
CA ILE A 118 -3.76 4.81 3.35
C ILE A 118 -2.31 4.54 2.93
N GLU A 119 -1.41 4.33 3.90
CA GLU A 119 0.00 4.04 3.63
C GLU A 119 0.18 2.75 2.81
N VAL A 120 -0.51 1.68 3.17
CA VAL A 120 -0.50 0.43 2.39
C VAL A 120 -0.96 0.67 0.96
N ARG A 121 -2.04 1.43 0.78
CA ARG A 121 -2.60 1.69 -0.54
C ARG A 121 -1.72 2.60 -1.40
N LEU A 122 -1.03 3.57 -0.80
CA LEU A 122 -0.01 4.37 -1.49
C LEU A 122 1.10 3.46 -2.05
N ILE A 123 1.61 2.53 -1.23
CA ILE A 123 2.64 1.57 -1.64
C ILE A 123 2.13 0.66 -2.76
N GLU A 124 0.92 0.15 -2.66
CA GLU A 124 0.31 -0.70 -3.70
C GLU A 124 0.22 0.04 -5.04
N LEU A 125 -0.27 1.28 -5.05
CA LEU A 125 -0.36 2.10 -6.25
C LEU A 125 1.02 2.36 -6.88
N ILE A 126 2.03 2.69 -6.06
CA ILE A 126 3.40 2.87 -6.53
C ILE A 126 3.95 1.58 -7.16
N ASN A 127 3.63 0.43 -6.57
CA ASN A 127 4.12 -0.88 -7.04
C ASN A 127 3.47 -1.31 -8.37
N VAL A 128 2.22 -0.95 -8.62
CA VAL A 128 1.52 -1.33 -9.86
C VAL A 128 1.73 -0.33 -11.00
N ALA A 129 2.21 0.87 -10.73
CA ALA A 129 2.50 1.89 -11.73
C ALA A 129 3.49 1.37 -12.79
N GLN A 130 3.18 1.60 -14.07
CA GLN A 130 3.95 1.09 -15.20
C GLN A 130 4.71 2.20 -15.95
N HIS A 131 4.17 3.41 -16.01
CA HIS A 131 4.73 4.48 -16.86
C HIS A 131 5.07 5.73 -16.09
N ARG A 132 4.17 6.16 -15.17
CA ARG A 132 4.31 7.47 -14.53
C ARG A 132 3.69 7.48 -13.14
N ILE A 133 4.41 8.11 -12.23
CA ILE A 133 3.96 8.46 -10.88
C ILE A 133 4.09 9.96 -10.73
N ALA A 134 3.02 10.62 -10.35
CA ALA A 134 3.02 12.02 -9.94
C ALA A 134 2.46 12.11 -8.52
N ALA A 135 3.17 12.79 -7.63
CA ALA A 135 2.74 12.89 -6.24
C ALA A 135 3.07 14.25 -5.63
N SER A 136 2.19 14.71 -4.74
CA SER A 136 2.45 15.78 -3.78
C SER A 136 2.62 15.15 -2.41
N LEU A 137 3.82 15.21 -1.83
CA LEU A 137 4.23 14.53 -0.62
C LEU A 137 4.96 15.47 0.33
N TRP A 138 4.95 15.13 1.62
CA TRP A 138 5.81 15.77 2.61
C TRP A 138 7.15 15.03 2.70
N ALA A 139 8.20 15.73 3.14
CA ALA A 139 9.53 15.14 3.28
C ALA A 139 9.51 13.86 4.16
N GLU A 140 8.71 13.85 5.21
CA GLU A 140 8.52 12.69 6.10
C GLU A 140 7.84 11.48 5.42
N ASP A 141 6.97 11.72 4.43
CA ASP A 141 6.33 10.65 3.65
C ASP A 141 7.29 10.10 2.59
N LEU A 142 8.10 10.99 2.00
CA LEU A 142 9.11 10.60 1.04
C LEU A 142 10.11 9.62 1.66
N GLU A 143 10.53 9.83 2.93
CA GLU A 143 11.42 8.90 3.62
C GLU A 143 10.85 7.47 3.64
N ARG A 144 9.56 7.34 3.93
CA ARG A 144 8.87 6.03 3.99
C ARG A 144 8.61 5.41 2.63
N LEU A 145 8.33 6.23 1.62
CA LEU A 145 7.97 5.77 0.27
C LEU A 145 9.17 5.65 -0.66
N SER A 146 10.35 6.12 -0.26
CA SER A 146 11.55 6.24 -1.10
C SER A 146 11.95 4.94 -1.77
N GLU A 147 12.00 3.82 -1.04
CA GLU A 147 12.36 2.51 -1.60
C GLU A 147 11.41 2.06 -2.70
N TYR A 148 10.10 2.27 -2.53
CA TYR A 148 9.06 1.88 -3.49
C TYR A 148 9.11 2.77 -4.73
N LEU A 149 9.28 4.08 -4.56
CA LEU A 149 9.43 5.05 -5.65
C LEU A 149 10.70 4.77 -6.45
N GLN A 150 11.81 4.48 -5.79
CA GLN A 150 13.06 4.09 -6.46
C GLN A 150 12.91 2.77 -7.22
N ALA A 151 12.20 1.79 -6.65
CA ALA A 151 11.90 0.54 -7.34
C ALA A 151 11.03 0.77 -8.58
N ALA A 152 10.04 1.67 -8.51
CA ALA A 152 9.23 2.06 -9.66
C ALA A 152 10.08 2.75 -10.73
N HIS A 153 10.98 3.67 -10.35
CA HIS A 153 11.92 4.30 -11.27
C HIS A 153 12.81 3.26 -11.98
N ARG A 154 13.33 2.27 -11.26
CA ARG A 154 14.13 1.16 -11.85
C ARG A 154 13.33 0.31 -12.83
N ARG A 155 12.00 0.23 -12.68
CA ARG A 155 11.10 -0.41 -13.66
C ARG A 155 10.85 0.44 -14.91
N GLY A 156 11.36 1.67 -14.93
CA GLY A 156 11.19 2.61 -16.04
C GLY A 156 10.06 3.62 -15.86
N CYS A 157 9.44 3.69 -14.67
CA CYS A 157 8.44 4.71 -14.40
C CYS A 157 9.09 6.10 -14.27
N MET A 158 8.46 7.10 -14.87
CA MET A 158 8.77 8.50 -14.61
C MET A 158 8.22 8.90 -13.23
N VAL A 159 9.07 9.41 -12.34
CA VAL A 159 8.66 9.83 -11.00
C VAL A 159 8.77 11.35 -10.89
N ILE A 160 7.64 12.02 -10.62
CA ILE A 160 7.51 13.47 -10.45
C ILE A 160 6.97 13.75 -9.05
N LEU A 161 7.68 14.56 -8.27
CA LEU A 161 7.32 14.85 -6.89
C LEU A 161 7.22 16.36 -6.67
N ASN A 162 6.05 16.82 -6.22
CA ASN A 162 5.94 18.07 -5.49
C ASN A 162 6.26 17.75 -4.02
N LEU A 163 7.33 18.35 -3.50
CA LEU A 163 7.83 18.04 -2.19
C LEU A 163 7.68 19.25 -1.27
N PHE A 164 6.95 19.05 -0.18
CA PHE A 164 6.82 20.02 0.90
C PHE A 164 7.84 19.71 1.99
N GLY A 165 8.78 20.65 2.20
CA GLY A 165 9.89 20.50 3.13
C GLY A 165 11.19 20.05 2.43
N GLU A 166 12.20 19.77 3.26
CA GLU A 166 13.57 19.49 2.82
C GLU A 166 13.86 18.00 2.69
N ALA A 167 13.95 17.50 1.47
CA ALA A 167 14.49 16.17 1.17
C ALA A 167 15.03 16.14 -0.26
N THR A 168 15.90 15.20 -0.58
CA THR A 168 16.49 15.02 -1.91
C THR A 168 16.55 13.54 -2.26
N VAL A 169 16.24 13.24 -3.52
CA VAL A 169 16.46 11.93 -4.12
C VAL A 169 16.99 12.13 -5.54
N ASP A 170 17.69 11.14 -6.08
CA ASP A 170 18.32 11.17 -7.39
C ASP A 170 17.49 10.49 -8.50
N PHE A 171 16.42 9.79 -8.12
CA PHE A 171 15.58 9.00 -9.02
C PHE A 171 14.30 9.72 -9.47
N ALA A 172 14.02 10.93 -8.98
CA ALA A 172 12.80 11.66 -9.27
C ALA A 172 13.06 13.11 -9.68
N THR A 173 12.17 13.67 -10.50
CA THR A 173 12.10 15.12 -10.70
C THR A 173 11.36 15.74 -9.52
N ILE A 174 12.04 16.61 -8.75
CA ILE A 174 11.49 17.24 -7.56
C ILE A 174 11.19 18.71 -7.82
N TYR A 175 9.96 19.12 -7.48
CA TYR A 175 9.51 20.50 -7.39
C TYR A 175 9.30 20.83 -5.92
N ARG A 176 10.10 21.76 -5.38
CA ARG A 176 10.08 22.07 -3.94
C ARG A 176 9.08 23.14 -3.62
N HIS A 177 8.27 22.86 -2.62
CA HIS A 177 7.35 23.80 -2.01
C HIS A 177 7.75 24.10 -0.56
N GLU A 178 7.32 25.26 -0.09
CA GLU A 178 7.53 25.63 1.29
C GLU A 178 6.71 24.75 2.25
N GLY A 179 7.29 24.39 3.39
CA GLY A 179 6.61 23.60 4.42
C GLY A 179 5.46 24.32 5.15
N ALA A 180 5.26 25.63 4.89
CA ALA A 180 4.23 26.42 5.55
C ALA A 180 2.79 25.99 5.22
N GLU A 181 2.56 25.35 4.08
CA GLU A 181 1.23 24.87 3.68
C GLU A 181 0.59 23.89 4.68
N LYS A 182 1.38 23.11 5.41
CA LYS A 182 0.89 22.16 6.42
C LYS A 182 0.01 22.80 7.51
N VAL A 183 0.25 24.07 7.78
CA VAL A 183 -0.52 24.82 8.80
C VAL A 183 -1.93 25.15 8.32
N VAL A 184 -2.11 25.27 7.03
CA VAL A 184 -3.39 25.64 6.41
C VAL A 184 -4.17 24.44 5.92
N THR A 185 -3.51 23.53 5.22
CA THR A 185 -4.15 22.39 4.59
C THR A 185 -4.06 21.11 5.41
N GLY A 186 -3.26 21.10 6.47
CA GLY A 186 -2.93 19.89 7.21
C GLY A 186 -1.95 18.99 6.42
N HIS A 187 -1.79 17.77 6.88
CA HIS A 187 -0.93 16.77 6.26
C HIS A 187 -1.66 16.07 5.09
N VAL A 188 -1.84 16.78 3.98
CA VAL A 188 -2.48 16.24 2.79
C VAL A 188 -1.42 15.64 1.86
N VAL A 189 -1.72 14.47 1.30
CA VAL A 189 -0.93 13.79 0.27
C VAL A 189 -1.81 13.52 -0.96
N ALA A 190 -1.23 13.63 -2.14
CA ALA A 190 -1.89 13.29 -3.39
C ALA A 190 -0.95 12.44 -4.24
N LEU A 191 -1.49 11.38 -4.85
CA LEU A 191 -0.77 10.48 -5.75
C LEU A 191 -1.64 10.20 -6.97
N ALA A 192 -1.06 10.27 -8.16
CA ALA A 192 -1.71 9.82 -9.39
C ALA A 192 -0.74 8.93 -10.17
N ILE A 193 -1.25 7.82 -10.70
CA ILE A 193 -0.48 6.86 -11.48
C ILE A 193 -1.06 6.70 -12.89
N ASP A 194 -0.21 6.68 -13.88
CA ASP A 194 -0.49 6.34 -15.28
C ASP A 194 -1.69 7.09 -15.90
N PHE A 195 -2.14 8.21 -15.33
CA PHE A 195 -3.37 8.95 -15.67
C PHE A 195 -4.67 8.13 -15.51
N GLN A 196 -4.63 7.06 -14.72
CA GLN A 196 -5.74 6.11 -14.59
C GLN A 196 -6.32 6.04 -13.18
N GLU A 197 -5.48 6.20 -12.17
CA GLU A 197 -5.91 6.08 -10.78
C GLU A 197 -5.25 7.18 -9.93
N ALA A 198 -6.00 7.69 -8.94
CA ALA A 198 -5.49 8.69 -8.02
C ALA A 198 -5.94 8.41 -6.59
N LEU A 199 -5.07 8.76 -5.63
CA LEU A 199 -5.34 8.76 -4.21
C LEU A 199 -5.10 10.16 -3.66
N VAL A 200 -6.06 10.67 -2.88
CA VAL A 200 -5.90 11.90 -2.09
C VAL A 200 -6.26 11.58 -0.65
N ALA A 201 -5.42 11.98 0.29
CA ALA A 201 -5.65 11.69 1.70
C ALA A 201 -5.14 12.80 2.62
N SER A 202 -5.82 12.97 3.76
CA SER A 202 -5.30 13.67 4.93
C SER A 202 -4.76 12.64 5.91
N LEU A 203 -3.50 12.81 6.30
CA LEU A 203 -2.83 11.92 7.25
C LEU A 203 -2.92 12.41 8.70
N ASP A 204 -3.58 13.56 8.93
CA ASP A 204 -3.92 14.04 10.27
C ASP A 204 -5.01 13.17 10.90
N ALA A 205 -5.07 13.16 12.23
CA ALA A 205 -6.05 12.37 12.97
C ALA A 205 -7.42 13.09 13.07
N PRO A 206 -8.53 12.44 12.66
CA PRO A 206 -8.63 11.10 12.06
C PRO A 206 -8.19 11.11 10.59
N ALA A 207 -7.31 10.18 10.22
CA ALA A 207 -6.83 10.08 8.85
C ALA A 207 -7.94 9.55 7.92
N THR A 208 -8.11 10.24 6.80
CA THR A 208 -9.12 9.91 5.78
C THR A 208 -8.52 10.05 4.39
N GLY A 209 -8.95 9.21 3.47
CA GLY A 209 -8.50 9.27 2.08
C GLY A 209 -9.54 8.73 1.11
N VAL A 210 -9.33 9.02 -0.14
CA VAL A 210 -10.15 8.54 -1.25
C VAL A 210 -9.26 8.06 -2.38
N ILE A 211 -9.58 6.88 -2.91
CA ILE A 211 -9.03 6.39 -4.16
C ILE A 211 -10.09 6.47 -5.24
N THR A 212 -9.69 6.79 -6.44
CA THR A 212 -10.61 6.88 -7.57
C THR A 212 -9.95 6.52 -8.89
N GLN A 213 -10.71 5.83 -9.74
CA GLN A 213 -10.43 5.61 -11.15
C GLN A 213 -11.33 6.47 -12.05
N ASN A 214 -12.12 7.37 -11.45
CA ASN A 214 -12.91 8.33 -12.21
C ASN A 214 -12.01 9.26 -13.02
N ARG A 215 -12.08 9.18 -14.34
CA ARG A 215 -11.21 9.94 -15.26
C ARG A 215 -11.22 11.44 -15.01
N THR A 216 -12.37 12.01 -14.65
CA THR A 216 -12.48 13.46 -14.38
C THR A 216 -11.71 13.83 -13.12
N LEU A 217 -11.84 13.05 -12.06
CA LEU A 217 -11.14 13.30 -10.80
C LEU A 217 -9.65 13.00 -10.88
N VAL A 218 -9.26 11.93 -11.55
CA VAL A 218 -7.84 11.68 -11.85
C VAL A 218 -7.23 12.88 -12.58
N ARG A 219 -7.93 13.44 -13.58
CA ARG A 219 -7.48 14.66 -14.27
C ARG A 219 -7.40 15.89 -13.36
N VAL A 220 -8.30 16.01 -12.38
CA VAL A 220 -8.25 17.11 -11.40
C VAL A 220 -7.03 16.96 -10.49
N VAL A 221 -6.75 15.76 -9.99
CA VAL A 221 -5.56 15.49 -9.16
C VAL A 221 -4.29 15.72 -9.97
N GLU A 222 -4.21 15.20 -11.18
CA GLU A 222 -3.09 15.44 -12.10
C GLU A 222 -2.88 16.93 -12.41
N LYS A 223 -3.97 17.66 -12.59
CA LYS A 223 -3.91 19.11 -12.79
C LYS A 223 -3.38 19.82 -11.55
N LEU A 224 -3.87 19.45 -10.36
CA LEU A 224 -3.39 20.01 -9.10
C LEU A 224 -1.88 19.83 -8.97
N ILE A 225 -1.38 18.60 -9.09
CA ILE A 225 0.04 18.27 -8.98
C ILE A 225 0.87 19.05 -10.01
N ARG A 226 0.38 19.17 -11.24
CA ARG A 226 1.06 19.92 -12.30
C ARG A 226 1.08 21.42 -12.04
N ASP A 227 -0.02 21.99 -11.59
CA ASP A 227 -0.12 23.44 -11.33
C ASP A 227 0.79 23.81 -10.14
N GLU A 228 0.89 22.96 -9.13
CA GLU A 228 1.85 23.09 -8.04
C GLU A 228 3.30 23.04 -8.56
N ALA A 229 3.63 22.09 -9.44
CA ALA A 229 4.97 22.02 -10.05
C ALA A 229 5.32 23.29 -10.84
N TYR A 230 4.34 23.85 -11.58
CA TYR A 230 4.55 25.12 -12.29
C TYR A 230 4.79 26.27 -11.31
N LEU A 231 3.99 26.35 -10.24
CA LEU A 231 4.15 27.38 -9.22
C LEU A 231 5.52 27.29 -8.54
N ALA A 232 5.93 26.08 -8.14
CA ALA A 232 7.25 25.86 -7.54
C ALA A 232 8.38 26.28 -8.48
N SER A 233 8.33 25.92 -9.76
CA SER A 233 9.33 26.31 -10.74
C SER A 233 9.40 27.82 -10.96
N ILE A 234 8.24 28.50 -11.03
CA ILE A 234 8.16 29.94 -11.17
C ILE A 234 8.72 30.63 -9.92
N TYR A 235 8.36 30.12 -8.75
CA TYR A 235 8.85 30.69 -7.49
C TYR A 235 10.35 30.50 -7.33
N GLU A 236 10.90 29.33 -7.66
CA GLU A 236 12.34 29.08 -7.62
C GLU A 236 13.12 30.05 -8.50
N GLN A 237 12.60 30.40 -9.68
CA GLN A 237 13.27 31.28 -10.63
C GLN A 237 13.09 32.76 -10.33
N PHE A 238 11.93 33.18 -9.82
CA PHE A 238 11.53 34.58 -9.67
C PHE A 238 11.19 34.96 -8.23
N SER A 239 11.74 34.28 -7.23
CA SER A 239 11.41 34.48 -5.83
C SER A 239 11.55 35.94 -5.38
N ALA A 240 12.65 36.62 -5.76
CA ALA A 240 12.90 37.99 -5.36
C ALA A 240 11.85 38.99 -5.90
N GLU A 241 11.46 38.85 -7.15
CA GLU A 241 10.46 39.70 -7.79
C GLU A 241 9.06 39.42 -7.26
N LEU A 242 8.75 38.14 -7.04
CA LEU A 242 7.47 37.70 -6.49
C LEU A 242 7.30 38.16 -5.04
N GLU A 243 8.31 38.03 -4.22
CA GLU A 243 8.27 38.49 -2.82
C GLU A 243 8.27 40.01 -2.71
N ALA A 244 8.95 40.74 -3.60
CA ALA A 244 8.85 42.20 -3.66
C ALA A 244 7.43 42.68 -4.01
N THR A 245 6.67 41.87 -4.77
CA THR A 245 5.33 42.21 -5.24
C THR A 245 4.24 41.74 -4.29
N PHE A 246 4.36 40.54 -3.72
CA PHE A 246 3.31 39.87 -2.98
C PHE A 246 3.66 39.57 -1.51
N GLY A 247 4.79 40.15 -1.03
CA GLY A 247 5.31 39.90 0.30
C GLY A 247 6.04 38.55 0.42
N PRO A 248 6.79 38.35 1.53
CA PRO A 248 7.50 37.11 1.79
C PRO A 248 6.57 35.90 1.70
N HIS A 249 7.02 34.85 1.02
CA HIS A 249 6.24 33.62 0.83
C HIS A 249 4.85 33.87 0.20
N LEU A 250 4.73 34.89 -0.64
CA LEU A 250 3.48 35.27 -1.32
C LEU A 250 2.30 35.55 -0.36
N VAL A 251 2.58 36.04 0.84
CA VAL A 251 1.61 36.19 1.94
C VAL A 251 0.40 37.04 1.53
N ASP A 252 0.59 38.06 0.70
CA ASP A 252 -0.51 38.93 0.28
C ASP A 252 -1.46 38.27 -0.70
N LEU A 253 -0.98 37.33 -1.54
CA LEU A 253 -1.86 36.48 -2.35
C LEU A 253 -2.64 35.50 -1.47
N ARG A 254 -1.96 34.86 -0.55
CA ARG A 254 -2.59 33.90 0.38
C ARG A 254 -3.68 34.55 1.21
N ARG A 255 -3.46 35.78 1.70
CA ARG A 255 -4.48 36.56 2.44
C ARG A 255 -5.73 36.86 1.61
N ARG A 256 -5.61 36.98 0.30
CA ARG A 256 -6.77 37.25 -0.58
C ARG A 256 -7.57 36.00 -0.89
N LEU A 257 -6.95 34.82 -0.81
CA LEU A 257 -7.53 33.56 -1.25
C LEU A 257 -7.97 32.66 -0.09
N LEU A 258 -7.42 32.86 1.11
CA LEU A 258 -7.68 32.02 2.27
C LEU A 258 -8.61 32.70 3.28
N PRO A 259 -9.35 31.92 4.11
CA PRO A 259 -10.05 32.45 5.26
C PRO A 259 -9.13 33.27 6.16
N THR A 260 -9.65 34.32 6.78
CA THR A 260 -8.86 35.27 7.58
C THR A 260 -8.03 34.60 8.68
N ALA A 261 -8.56 33.57 9.34
CA ALA A 261 -7.84 32.83 10.39
C ALA A 261 -6.62 32.08 9.85
N ASP A 262 -6.75 31.44 8.67
CA ASP A 262 -5.68 30.70 8.04
C ASP A 262 -4.61 31.63 7.45
N ALA A 263 -5.03 32.75 6.86
CA ALA A 263 -4.13 33.78 6.40
C ALA A 263 -3.29 34.40 7.53
N GLN A 264 -3.87 34.60 8.71
CA GLN A 264 -3.16 35.10 9.90
C GLN A 264 -2.09 34.11 10.38
N ARG A 265 -2.42 32.82 10.46
CA ARG A 265 -1.46 31.77 10.82
C ARG A 265 -0.26 31.71 9.88
N LEU A 266 -0.48 31.83 8.57
CA LEU A 266 0.62 31.89 7.60
C LEU A 266 1.54 33.08 7.78
N VAL A 267 1.00 34.25 8.14
CA VAL A 267 1.80 35.45 8.44
C VAL A 267 2.68 35.25 9.66
N GLU A 268 2.13 34.66 10.72
CA GLU A 268 2.90 34.37 11.93
C GLU A 268 4.08 33.43 11.65
N ILE A 269 3.86 32.39 10.84
CA ILE A 269 4.92 31.43 10.50
C ILE A 269 5.97 32.06 9.57
N ALA A 270 5.56 32.81 8.56
CA ALA A 270 6.49 33.52 7.70
C ALA A 270 7.37 34.51 8.47
N SER A 271 6.79 35.19 9.48
CA SER A 271 7.54 36.11 10.36
C SER A 271 8.55 35.39 11.26
N LEU A 272 8.22 34.18 11.77
CA LEU A 272 9.13 33.37 12.58
C LEU A 272 10.29 32.77 11.75
N GLY A 273 10.02 32.37 10.51
CA GLY A 273 11.06 31.89 9.58
C GLY A 273 12.07 32.97 9.21
N SER A 274 11.63 34.21 9.05
CA SER A 274 12.50 35.35 8.73
C SER A 274 13.44 35.72 9.89
N GLN A 275 13.01 35.54 11.13
CA GLN A 275 13.87 35.78 12.32
C GLN A 275 14.98 34.73 12.46
N SER A 276 14.69 33.47 12.17
CA SER A 276 15.68 32.38 12.25
C SER A 276 16.79 32.46 11.19
N ILE A 277 16.52 33.10 10.05
CA ILE A 277 17.52 33.33 8.98
C ILE A 277 18.42 34.52 9.32
N GLN A 278 17.89 35.57 9.93
CA GLN A 278 18.70 36.71 10.37
C GLN A 278 19.67 36.34 11.51
N GLU A 279 19.29 35.48 12.43
CA GLU A 279 20.20 35.01 13.49
C GLU A 279 21.32 34.10 12.98
N LYS A 280 21.13 33.36 11.91
CA LYS A 280 22.18 32.53 11.27
C LYS A 280 23.19 33.33 10.41
N ASN A 281 22.84 34.51 9.98
CA ASN A 281 23.72 35.38 9.17
C ASN A 281 24.54 36.39 10.02
N VAL A 282 24.43 36.34 11.36
CA VAL A 282 25.15 37.21 12.29
C VAL A 282 26.22 36.45 13.11
N LEU A 283 26.41 35.17 12.85
CA LEU A 283 27.49 34.33 13.39
C LEU A 283 28.44 33.91 12.26
#